data_976145f6d56b8482879512c77084677b
#
_entry.id   976145f6d56b8482879512c77084677b
#
_cell.length_a   1.000
_cell.length_b   1.000
_cell.length_c   1.000
_cell.angle_alpha   90.00
_cell.angle_beta   90.00
_cell.angle_gamma   90.00
#
_symmetry.space_group_name_H-M   'P 1'
#
loop_
_entity.id
_entity.type
_entity.pdbx_description
1 polymer ?
#
loop_
_entity_poly.entity_id
_entity_poly.type
_entity_poly.pdbx_seq_one_letter_code
_entity_poly.pdbx_strand_id
1 'polypeptide(L)'
;MTVRRREERIKKEVSDDIVGFFQPYAEYAKTVRTWFVAYGIGAPVVLYANPALLEAVKKSGVLSTAVFFLLCGATIQIIKALVYKHAMWHLYVGEIDEDHQNSWWYKAADRVSEAYVIEAIVDIATLLSFGIATYYLYMSVV
;
A
#
# COMPACT_ATOMS: atom_id res chain seq x y z
N MET A 1 -15.58 41.61 -17.84
CA MET A 1 -14.90 40.33 -17.58
C MET A 1 -15.94 39.24 -17.81
N THR A 2 -15.78 38.41 -18.86
CA THR A 2 -16.84 37.48 -19.31
C THR A 2 -16.97 36.30 -18.33
N VAL A 3 -18.20 35.83 -18.09
CA VAL A 3 -18.55 34.71 -17.20
C VAL A 3 -17.64 33.49 -17.46
N ARG A 4 -17.36 33.19 -18.72
CA ARG A 4 -16.48 32.10 -19.15
C ARG A 4 -15.04 32.16 -18.55
N ARG A 5 -14.43 33.36 -18.48
CA ARG A 5 -13.10 33.54 -17.85
C ARG A 5 -13.13 33.32 -16.34
N ARG A 6 -14.25 33.55 -15.71
CA ARG A 6 -14.43 33.32 -14.28
C ARG A 6 -14.55 31.83 -13.99
N GLU A 7 -15.29 31.09 -14.81
CA GLU A 7 -15.42 29.64 -14.72
C GLU A 7 -14.10 28.91 -14.98
N GLU A 8 -13.33 29.35 -15.97
CA GLU A 8 -12.00 28.81 -16.25
C GLU A 8 -11.02 29.05 -15.09
N ARG A 9 -11.10 30.19 -14.45
CA ARG A 9 -10.28 30.50 -13.27
C ARG A 9 -10.66 29.62 -12.07
N ILE A 10 -11.94 29.49 -11.78
CA ILE A 10 -12.43 28.64 -10.68
C ILE A 10 -12.05 27.18 -10.92
N LYS A 11 -12.20 26.67 -12.14
CA LYS A 11 -11.76 25.32 -12.51
C LYS A 11 -10.26 25.11 -12.29
N LYS A 12 -9.45 26.10 -12.64
CA LYS A 12 -8.00 26.03 -12.46
C LYS A 12 -7.60 26.08 -10.99
N GLU A 13 -8.19 26.98 -10.20
CA GLU A 13 -7.94 27.06 -8.74
C GLU A 13 -8.34 25.77 -8.02
N VAL A 14 -9.50 25.20 -8.32
CA VAL A 14 -9.95 23.91 -7.76
C VAL A 14 -9.03 22.76 -8.19
N SER A 15 -8.55 22.77 -9.43
CA SER A 15 -7.61 21.75 -9.91
C SER A 15 -6.26 21.87 -9.21
N ASP A 16 -5.75 23.08 -9.03
CA ASP A 16 -4.46 23.34 -8.37
C ASP A 16 -4.53 22.99 -6.88
N ASP A 17 -5.65 23.25 -6.20
CA ASP A 17 -5.88 22.86 -4.80
C ASP A 17 -5.97 21.34 -4.64
N ILE A 18 -6.68 20.63 -5.52
CA ILE A 18 -6.76 19.16 -5.51
C ILE A 18 -5.38 18.53 -5.72
N VAL A 19 -4.60 19.04 -6.66
CA VAL A 19 -3.22 18.59 -6.89
C VAL A 19 -2.34 18.86 -5.68
N GLY A 20 -2.55 19.99 -4.98
CA GLY A 20 -1.83 20.37 -3.77
C GLY A 20 -1.99 19.38 -2.60
N PHE A 21 -3.15 18.76 -2.46
CA PHE A 21 -3.40 17.73 -1.43
C PHE A 21 -3.01 16.32 -1.89
N PHE A 22 -3.08 16.02 -3.17
CA PHE A 22 -2.78 14.69 -3.71
C PHE A 22 -1.29 14.34 -3.63
N GLN A 23 -0.40 15.28 -3.88
CA GLN A 23 1.04 15.03 -3.82
C GLN A 23 1.52 14.58 -2.42
N PRO A 24 1.22 15.31 -1.33
CA PRO A 24 1.56 14.87 0.02
C PRO A 24 0.97 13.50 0.36
N TYR A 25 -0.28 13.24 -0.03
CA TYR A 25 -0.91 11.93 0.17
C TYR A 25 -0.12 10.81 -0.52
N ALA A 26 0.27 11.00 -1.79
CA ALA A 26 1.04 10.01 -2.54
C ALA A 26 2.43 9.75 -1.92
N GLU A 27 3.08 10.79 -1.38
CA GLU A 27 4.36 10.66 -0.68
C GLU A 27 4.21 9.89 0.64
N TYR A 28 3.19 10.19 1.45
CA TYR A 28 2.90 9.44 2.67
C TYR A 28 2.55 7.98 2.37
N ALA A 29 1.72 7.71 1.38
CA ALA A 29 1.38 6.36 0.97
C ALA A 29 2.62 5.56 0.52
N LYS A 30 3.52 6.19 -0.23
CA LYS A 30 4.82 5.60 -0.62
C LYS A 30 5.69 5.33 0.62
N THR A 31 5.76 6.24 1.56
CA THR A 31 6.53 6.11 2.79
C THR A 31 6.02 4.94 3.63
N VAL A 32 4.71 4.85 3.86
CA VAL A 32 4.09 3.74 4.61
C VAL A 32 4.38 2.39 3.95
N ARG A 33 4.26 2.29 2.62
CA ARG A 33 4.60 1.05 1.88
C ARG A 33 6.08 0.68 2.04
N THR A 34 6.97 1.65 1.99
CA THR A 34 8.40 1.43 2.20
C THR A 34 8.68 0.89 3.60
N TRP A 35 8.02 1.44 4.64
CA TRP A 35 8.12 0.95 6.01
C TRP A 35 7.59 -0.48 6.15
N PHE A 36 6.46 -0.81 5.51
CA PHE A 36 5.93 -2.17 5.55
C PHE A 36 6.86 -3.18 4.91
N VAL A 37 7.46 -2.85 3.76
CA VAL A 37 8.43 -3.74 3.10
C VAL A 37 9.70 -3.87 3.93
N ALA A 38 10.22 -2.75 4.46
CA ALA A 38 11.40 -2.76 5.32
C ALA A 38 11.18 -3.60 6.59
N TYR A 39 10.00 -3.49 7.21
CA TYR A 39 9.65 -4.29 8.38
C TYR A 39 9.48 -5.77 8.03
N GLY A 40 8.77 -6.10 6.94
CA GLY A 40 8.55 -7.47 6.49
C GLY A 40 9.82 -8.23 6.16
N ILE A 41 10.87 -7.53 5.72
CA ILE A 41 12.20 -8.10 5.47
C ILE A 41 13.08 -8.01 6.72
N GLY A 42 13.09 -6.87 7.39
CA GLY A 42 13.98 -6.58 8.52
C GLY A 42 13.71 -7.46 9.73
N ALA A 43 12.44 -7.71 10.07
CA ALA A 43 12.10 -8.54 11.22
C ALA A 43 12.63 -9.98 11.11
N PRO A 44 12.46 -10.72 9.99
CA PRO A 44 13.11 -12.01 9.79
C PRO A 44 14.63 -11.93 9.84
N VAL A 45 15.24 -10.92 9.23
CA VAL A 45 16.70 -10.75 9.23
C VAL A 45 17.24 -10.59 10.65
N VAL A 46 16.62 -9.74 11.46
CA VAL A 46 16.99 -9.56 12.87
C VAL A 46 16.84 -10.87 13.67
N LEU A 47 15.76 -11.60 13.43
CA LEU A 47 15.51 -12.88 14.08
C LEU A 47 16.61 -13.90 13.75
N TYR A 48 16.98 -14.04 12.47
CA TYR A 48 18.00 -14.99 12.03
C TYR A 48 19.43 -14.55 12.38
N ALA A 49 19.70 -13.25 12.46
CA ALA A 49 20.99 -12.71 12.86
C ALA A 49 21.28 -12.88 14.36
N ASN A 50 20.27 -13.19 15.18
CA ASN A 50 20.41 -13.39 16.63
C ASN A 50 20.08 -14.84 17.00
N PRO A 51 21.08 -15.74 17.15
CA PRO A 51 20.84 -17.14 17.45
C PRO A 51 20.11 -17.39 18.78
N ALA A 52 20.36 -16.57 19.80
CA ALA A 52 19.69 -16.69 21.09
C ALA A 52 18.20 -16.37 20.99
N LEU A 53 17.85 -15.32 20.26
CA LEU A 53 16.47 -14.95 19.98
C LEU A 53 15.77 -16.03 19.14
N LEU A 54 16.43 -16.52 18.11
CA LEU A 54 15.89 -17.58 17.25
C LEU A 54 15.62 -18.87 18.03
N GLU A 55 16.51 -19.26 18.96
CA GLU A 55 16.29 -20.43 19.83
C GLU A 55 15.11 -20.23 20.78
N ALA A 56 15.00 -19.06 21.40
CA ALA A 56 13.86 -18.73 22.28
C ALA A 56 12.53 -18.86 21.52
N VAL A 57 12.45 -18.25 20.33
CA VAL A 57 11.26 -18.30 19.48
C VAL A 57 10.96 -19.72 18.99
N LYS A 58 12.00 -20.53 18.68
CA LYS A 58 11.81 -21.95 18.32
C LYS A 58 11.27 -22.78 19.50
N LYS A 59 11.81 -22.58 20.70
CA LYS A 59 11.38 -23.30 21.90
C LYS A 59 9.94 -22.98 22.29
N SER A 60 9.49 -21.75 22.09
CA SER A 60 8.10 -21.35 22.35
C SER A 60 7.10 -21.92 21.35
N GLY A 61 7.55 -22.48 20.23
CA GLY A 61 6.68 -23.03 19.17
C GLY A 61 5.95 -22.01 18.31
N VAL A 62 6.18 -20.71 18.52
CA VAL A 62 5.46 -19.61 17.80
C VAL A 62 6.14 -19.19 16.51
N LEU A 63 7.32 -19.73 16.17
CA LEU A 63 8.10 -19.32 15.01
C LEU A 63 7.30 -19.39 13.70
N SER A 64 6.62 -20.50 13.45
CA SER A 64 5.83 -20.68 12.23
C SER A 64 4.67 -19.70 12.13
N THR A 65 4.00 -19.41 13.25
CA THR A 65 2.91 -18.43 13.32
C THR A 65 3.41 -17.02 13.06
N ALA A 66 4.51 -16.60 13.69
CA ALA A 66 5.09 -15.29 13.50
C ALA A 66 5.55 -15.09 12.03
N VAL A 67 6.26 -16.08 11.46
CA VAL A 67 6.71 -16.06 10.07
C VAL A 67 5.51 -16.02 9.12
N PHE A 68 4.46 -16.80 9.37
CA PHE A 68 3.24 -16.76 8.57
C PHE A 68 2.63 -15.35 8.50
N PHE A 69 2.45 -14.68 9.64
CA PHE A 69 1.89 -13.33 9.64
C PHE A 69 2.82 -12.30 9.00
N LEU A 70 4.14 -12.42 9.16
CA LEU A 70 5.10 -11.56 8.44
C LEU A 70 4.97 -11.73 6.91
N LEU A 71 4.92 -12.97 6.44
CA LEU A 71 4.76 -13.26 5.02
C LEU A 71 3.40 -12.81 4.48
N CYS A 72 2.32 -13.01 5.24
CA CYS A 72 1.00 -12.51 4.87
C CYS A 72 1.00 -10.99 4.67
N GLY A 73 1.51 -10.23 5.64
CA GLY A 73 1.59 -8.77 5.53
C GLY A 73 2.40 -8.31 4.33
N ALA A 74 3.58 -8.90 4.10
CA ALA A 74 4.42 -8.59 2.95
C ALA A 74 3.72 -8.93 1.62
N THR A 75 3.10 -10.12 1.53
CA THR A 75 2.38 -10.57 0.33
C THR A 75 1.21 -9.65 -0.02
N ILE A 76 0.44 -9.23 0.97
CA ILE A 76 -0.68 -8.29 0.79
C ILE A 76 -0.17 -6.98 0.13
N GLN A 77 0.94 -6.43 0.60
CA GLN A 77 1.52 -5.21 0.04
C GLN A 77 2.06 -5.40 -1.38
N ILE A 78 2.67 -6.54 -1.68
CA ILE A 78 3.14 -6.87 -3.03
C ILE A 78 1.94 -6.95 -4.00
N ILE A 79 0.88 -7.67 -3.61
CA ILE A 79 -0.34 -7.78 -4.43
C ILE A 79 -0.95 -6.40 -4.67
N LYS A 80 -1.09 -5.57 -3.61
CA LYS A 80 -1.56 -4.19 -3.73
C LYS A 80 -0.74 -3.41 -4.76
N ALA A 81 0.60 -3.44 -4.63
CA ALA A 81 1.49 -2.73 -5.55
C ALA A 81 1.35 -3.20 -7.01
N LEU A 82 1.17 -4.50 -7.25
CA LEU A 82 0.95 -5.06 -8.58
C LEU A 82 -0.40 -4.60 -9.16
N VAL A 83 -1.46 -4.63 -8.38
CA VAL A 83 -2.80 -4.18 -8.81
C VAL A 83 -2.76 -2.70 -9.20
N TYR A 84 -2.19 -1.85 -8.35
CA TYR A 84 -2.06 -0.42 -8.65
C TYR A 84 -1.18 -0.14 -9.87
N LYS A 85 -0.07 -0.87 -10.03
CA LYS A 85 0.79 -0.75 -11.22
C LYS A 85 -0.01 -1.03 -12.50
N HIS A 86 -0.82 -2.09 -12.52
CA HIS A 86 -1.63 -2.42 -13.69
C HIS A 86 -2.76 -1.42 -13.92
N ALA A 87 -3.43 -0.95 -12.84
CA ALA A 87 -4.45 0.08 -12.93
C ALA A 87 -3.87 1.37 -13.55
N MET A 88 -2.75 1.87 -13.04
CA MET A 88 -2.09 3.06 -13.58
C MET A 88 -1.67 2.90 -15.05
N TRP A 89 -1.24 1.70 -15.44
CA TRP A 89 -0.94 1.41 -16.84
C TRP A 89 -2.16 1.57 -17.74
N HIS A 90 -3.32 1.01 -17.36
CA HIS A 90 -4.53 1.11 -18.15
C HIS A 90 -5.08 2.54 -18.24
N LEU A 91 -4.97 3.31 -17.16
CA LEU A 91 -5.33 4.73 -17.16
C LEU A 91 -4.41 5.52 -18.11
N TYR A 92 -3.10 5.29 -18.02
CA TYR A 92 -2.13 5.93 -18.92
C TYR A 92 -2.40 5.62 -20.41
N VAL A 93 -2.70 4.36 -20.74
CA VAL A 93 -3.03 3.98 -22.13
C VAL A 93 -4.33 4.66 -22.58
N GLY A 94 -5.32 4.79 -21.70
CA GLY A 94 -6.57 5.49 -22.01
C GLY A 94 -6.41 7.00 -22.27
N GLU A 95 -5.37 7.65 -21.71
CA GLU A 95 -5.06 9.05 -22.07
C GLU A 95 -4.50 9.22 -23.49
N ILE A 96 -3.89 8.15 -24.02
CA ILE A 96 -3.27 8.16 -25.36
C ILE A 96 -4.24 7.63 -26.42
N ASP A 97 -5.09 6.69 -26.06
CA ASP A 97 -6.01 5.97 -26.95
C ASP A 97 -7.44 6.05 -26.40
N GLU A 98 -8.28 6.87 -27.03
CA GLU A 98 -9.68 7.07 -26.64
C GLU A 98 -10.50 5.77 -26.76
N ASP A 99 -10.17 4.88 -27.69
CA ASP A 99 -10.86 3.60 -27.84
C ASP A 99 -10.62 2.69 -26.62
N HIS A 100 -9.43 2.80 -26.00
CA HIS A 100 -9.10 2.06 -24.78
C HIS A 100 -9.94 2.48 -23.58
N GLN A 101 -10.41 3.72 -23.51
CA GLN A 101 -11.28 4.21 -22.41
C GLN A 101 -12.60 3.45 -22.34
N ASN A 102 -13.09 2.90 -23.46
CA ASN A 102 -14.29 2.09 -23.51
C ASN A 102 -14.07 0.65 -23.03
N SER A 103 -12.82 0.22 -22.87
CA SER A 103 -12.47 -1.13 -22.45
C SER A 103 -12.89 -1.43 -21.00
N TRP A 104 -13.17 -2.70 -20.73
CA TRP A 104 -13.46 -3.17 -19.38
C TRP A 104 -12.27 -2.93 -18.42
N TRP A 105 -11.05 -3.09 -18.93
CA TRP A 105 -9.82 -2.91 -18.16
C TRP A 105 -9.64 -1.46 -17.68
N TYR A 106 -9.91 -0.49 -18.55
CA TYR A 106 -9.86 0.92 -18.16
C TYR A 106 -10.88 1.24 -17.07
N LYS A 107 -12.14 0.80 -17.23
CA LYS A 107 -13.20 1.02 -16.23
C LYS A 107 -12.92 0.33 -14.90
N ALA A 108 -12.26 -0.82 -14.92
CA ALA A 108 -11.82 -1.50 -13.69
C ALA A 108 -10.66 -0.74 -13.02
N ALA A 109 -9.70 -0.25 -13.80
CA ALA A 109 -8.57 0.55 -13.31
C ALA A 109 -9.03 1.86 -12.68
N ASP A 110 -9.99 2.53 -13.29
CA ASP A 110 -10.61 3.76 -12.79
C ASP A 110 -11.24 3.54 -11.41
N ARG A 111 -12.06 2.51 -11.26
CA ARG A 111 -12.63 2.13 -9.96
C ARG A 111 -11.59 1.80 -8.89
N VAL A 112 -10.50 1.14 -9.27
CA VAL A 112 -9.42 0.81 -8.33
C VAL A 112 -8.68 2.07 -7.91
N SER A 113 -8.47 3.03 -8.81
CA SER A 113 -7.79 4.29 -8.50
C SER A 113 -8.58 5.16 -7.55
N GLU A 114 -9.91 5.11 -7.61
CA GLU A 114 -10.81 5.87 -6.73
C GLU A 114 -11.10 5.17 -5.38
N ALA A 115 -10.70 3.90 -5.22
CA ALA A 115 -11.07 3.08 -4.08
C ALA A 115 -10.17 3.31 -2.84
N TYR A 116 -10.10 4.54 -2.32
CA TYR A 116 -9.38 4.89 -1.10
C TYR A 116 -9.71 3.97 0.09
N VAL A 117 -10.98 3.59 0.25
CA VAL A 117 -11.40 2.71 1.36
C VAL A 117 -10.74 1.34 1.29
N ILE A 118 -10.61 0.78 0.08
CA ILE A 118 -9.93 -0.51 -0.13
C ILE A 118 -8.44 -0.37 0.21
N GLU A 119 -7.82 0.73 -0.20
CA GLU A 119 -6.42 1.02 0.12
C GLU A 119 -6.20 1.07 1.64
N ALA A 120 -7.04 1.80 2.36
CA ALA A 120 -6.97 1.92 3.81
C ALA A 120 -7.17 0.58 4.53
N ILE A 121 -8.15 -0.24 4.08
CA ILE A 121 -8.39 -1.58 4.64
C ILE A 121 -7.17 -2.48 4.46
N VAL A 122 -6.55 -2.47 3.29
CA VAL A 122 -5.35 -3.27 2.99
C VAL A 122 -4.17 -2.85 3.88
N ASP A 123 -3.98 -1.55 4.10
CA ASP A 123 -2.92 -1.04 4.96
C ASP A 123 -3.15 -1.41 6.43
N ILE A 124 -4.39 -1.31 6.92
CA ILE A 124 -4.77 -1.75 8.26
C ILE A 124 -4.57 -3.27 8.43
N ALA A 125 -4.99 -4.08 7.45
CA ALA A 125 -4.79 -5.53 7.48
C ALA A 125 -3.30 -5.90 7.54
N THR A 126 -2.45 -5.19 6.80
CA THR A 126 -0.99 -5.37 6.85
C THR A 126 -0.43 -5.00 8.22
N LEU A 127 -0.84 -3.85 8.77
CA LEU A 127 -0.41 -3.40 10.10
C LEU A 127 -0.81 -4.39 11.18
N LEU A 128 -2.03 -4.91 11.15
CA LEU A 128 -2.50 -5.94 12.07
C LEU A 128 -1.69 -7.23 11.93
N SER A 129 -1.41 -7.67 10.71
CA SER A 129 -0.60 -8.87 10.46
C SER A 129 0.79 -8.74 11.07
N PHE A 130 1.46 -7.62 10.85
CA PHE A 130 2.76 -7.35 11.46
C PHE A 130 2.70 -7.19 12.98
N GLY A 131 1.64 -6.55 13.50
CA GLY A 131 1.40 -6.40 14.93
C GLY A 131 1.24 -7.75 15.62
N ILE A 132 0.47 -8.67 15.03
CA ILE A 132 0.29 -10.04 15.54
C ILE A 132 1.63 -10.78 15.52
N ALA A 133 2.39 -10.71 14.43
CA ALA A 133 3.72 -11.34 14.36
C ALA A 133 4.66 -10.82 15.46
N THR A 134 4.72 -9.50 15.63
CA THR A 134 5.53 -8.85 16.68
C THR A 134 5.11 -9.29 18.08
N TYR A 135 3.81 -9.34 18.32
CA TYR A 135 3.27 -9.80 19.61
C TYR A 135 3.71 -11.23 19.94
N TYR A 136 3.61 -12.16 19.00
CA TYR A 136 4.08 -13.53 19.20
C TYR A 136 5.60 -13.60 19.43
N LEU A 137 6.38 -12.83 18.67
CA LEU A 137 7.83 -12.75 18.86
C LEU A 137 8.19 -12.19 20.25
N TYR A 138 7.51 -11.13 20.67
CA TYR A 138 7.72 -10.53 22.00
C TYR A 138 7.41 -11.53 23.11
N MET A 139 6.24 -12.17 23.08
CA MET A 139 5.80 -13.14 24.09
C MET A 139 6.70 -14.39 24.15
N SER A 140 7.49 -14.66 23.14
CA SER A 140 8.41 -15.79 23.12
C SER A 140 9.73 -15.52 23.86
N VAL A 141 10.00 -14.25 24.18
CA VAL A 141 11.26 -13.81 24.79
C VAL A 141 11.08 -13.39 26.25
N VAL A 142 9.85 -13.03 26.63
CA VAL A 142 9.45 -12.67 28.00
C VAL A 142 8.99 -13.92 28.77
#